data_05e3ed1f783f55392bcfb5932044dad5
#
_entry.id   05e3ed1f783f55392bcfb5932044dad5
#
_cell.length_a   1.000
_cell.length_b   1.000
_cell.length_c   1.000
_cell.angle_alpha   90.00
_cell.angle_beta   90.00
_cell.angle_gamma   90.00
#
_symmetry.space_group_name_H-M   'P 1'
#
loop_
_entity.id
_entity.type
_entity.pdbx_description
1 polymer ?
#
loop_
_entity_poly.entity_id
_entity_poly.type
_entity_poly.pdbx_seq_one_letter_code
_entity_poly.pdbx_strand_id
1 'polypeptide(L)'
;MPDNDMKALQVPEWYEYDKDGYLSRHSVLKSDGDSLVDSYTRIHRNAGYGIQVLPSEYSHRMTGSDKNILLKRDTVSYSVCQSANASDRWYVPQVVTSFDGSGKVQNMKEYLHCDVYGNPTEIVTNHSEHIIYLWGYYGKHPVSQIKNATYSEVGSALGKSPASLSQAYSYDSSLAGLQARLPKAQVTFYTYHPYAGISSETAPDGKTTYYDYDAKGWLIKSYRTGENGKQEILQLNNYHIINE
;
A
#
# COMPACT_ATOMS: atom_id res chain seq x y z
N MET A 1 45.91 -31.20 3.46
CA MET A 1 44.52 -30.77 3.32
C MET A 1 44.54 -29.52 2.46
N PRO A 2 43.90 -29.46 1.29
CA PRO A 2 43.89 -28.22 0.53
C PRO A 2 42.96 -27.24 1.24
N ASP A 3 43.50 -26.06 1.52
CA ASP A 3 42.78 -24.86 2.00
C ASP A 3 41.68 -24.55 0.98
N ASN A 4 40.44 -24.70 1.41
CA ASN A 4 39.25 -24.38 0.61
C ASN A 4 38.91 -22.91 0.86
N ASP A 5 39.80 -22.02 0.40
CA ASP A 5 39.52 -20.59 0.31
C ASP A 5 38.37 -20.37 -0.69
N MET A 6 37.14 -20.57 -0.24
CA MET A 6 35.98 -20.03 -0.93
C MET A 6 36.11 -18.48 -0.86
N LYS A 7 36.81 -17.89 -1.84
CA LYS A 7 36.70 -16.46 -2.08
C LYS A 7 35.22 -16.16 -2.34
N ALA A 8 34.60 -15.45 -1.40
CA ALA A 8 33.26 -14.94 -1.59
C ALA A 8 33.23 -14.19 -2.93
N LEU A 9 32.32 -14.56 -3.82
CA LEU A 9 32.15 -13.89 -5.10
C LEU A 9 31.71 -12.46 -4.81
N GLN A 10 32.60 -11.50 -4.96
CA GLN A 10 32.25 -10.09 -4.85
C GLN A 10 31.61 -9.65 -6.16
N VAL A 11 30.33 -9.29 -6.09
CA VAL A 11 29.59 -8.70 -7.21
C VAL A 11 29.80 -7.17 -7.13
N PRO A 12 30.46 -6.54 -8.11
CA PRO A 12 30.64 -5.09 -8.12
C PRO A 12 29.31 -4.36 -8.24
N GLU A 13 29.10 -3.37 -7.38
CA GLU A 13 27.92 -2.53 -7.34
C GLU A 13 28.33 -1.06 -7.31
N TRP A 14 27.53 -0.19 -7.95
CA TRP A 14 27.72 1.26 -7.99
C TRP A 14 26.43 1.97 -7.67
N TYR A 15 26.55 3.07 -6.93
CA TYR A 15 25.46 3.92 -6.48
C TYR A 15 25.73 5.35 -6.91
N GLU A 16 24.77 5.97 -7.60
CA GLU A 16 24.82 7.38 -7.98
C GLU A 16 23.67 8.11 -7.27
N TYR A 17 23.91 9.34 -6.87
CA TYR A 17 22.94 10.17 -6.15
C TYR A 17 22.68 11.43 -6.94
N ASP A 18 21.45 11.96 -6.83
CA ASP A 18 21.09 13.24 -7.41
C ASP A 18 21.68 14.41 -6.59
N LYS A 19 21.46 15.64 -7.07
CA LYS A 19 21.96 16.87 -6.41
C LYS A 19 21.39 17.10 -5.00
N ASP A 20 20.29 16.44 -4.66
CA ASP A 20 19.59 16.54 -3.37
C ASP A 20 19.96 15.36 -2.44
N GLY A 21 20.87 14.48 -2.86
CA GLY A 21 21.37 13.34 -2.10
C GLY A 21 20.49 12.09 -2.14
N TYR A 22 19.50 12.03 -3.02
CA TYR A 22 18.69 10.82 -3.21
C TYR A 22 19.33 9.88 -4.23
N LEU A 23 19.23 8.57 -3.99
CA LEU A 23 19.67 7.55 -4.93
C LEU A 23 18.99 7.77 -6.29
N SER A 24 19.78 8.03 -7.32
CA SER A 24 19.31 8.21 -8.72
C SER A 24 19.59 7.00 -9.59
N ARG A 25 20.63 6.22 -9.26
CA ARG A 25 20.99 5.02 -10.00
C ARG A 25 21.70 4.01 -9.10
N HIS A 26 21.39 2.73 -9.31
CA HIS A 26 22.09 1.59 -8.76
C HIS A 26 22.44 0.63 -9.90
N SER A 27 23.67 0.13 -9.95
CA SER A 27 24.14 -0.77 -11.01
C SER A 27 24.86 -1.96 -10.40
N VAL A 28 24.56 -3.16 -10.92
CA VAL A 28 25.16 -4.44 -10.50
C VAL A 28 25.76 -5.12 -11.73
N LEU A 29 27.08 -5.39 -11.70
CA LEU A 29 27.75 -6.10 -12.78
C LEU A 29 27.50 -7.60 -12.67
N LYS A 30 27.04 -8.21 -13.77
CA LYS A 30 26.86 -9.65 -13.91
C LYS A 30 28.15 -10.34 -14.36
N SER A 31 28.22 -11.63 -14.18
CA SER A 31 29.37 -12.46 -14.59
C SER A 31 29.61 -12.50 -16.10
N ASP A 32 28.59 -12.21 -16.91
CA ASP A 32 28.67 -12.15 -18.38
C ASP A 32 29.13 -10.78 -18.93
N GLY A 33 29.45 -9.82 -18.03
CA GLY A 33 29.85 -8.46 -18.38
C GLY A 33 28.71 -7.49 -18.62
N ASP A 34 27.45 -7.93 -18.64
CA ASP A 34 26.28 -7.06 -18.64
C ASP A 34 26.05 -6.49 -17.23
N SER A 35 25.32 -5.38 -17.13
CA SER A 35 24.92 -4.79 -15.86
C SER A 35 23.41 -4.73 -15.74
N LEU A 36 22.89 -5.00 -14.55
CA LEU A 36 21.53 -4.64 -14.17
C LEU A 36 21.55 -3.22 -13.62
N VAL A 37 20.68 -2.36 -14.12
CA VAL A 37 20.64 -0.94 -13.77
C VAL A 37 19.24 -0.54 -13.35
N ASP A 38 19.14 -0.07 -12.11
CA ASP A 38 17.97 0.60 -11.56
C ASP A 38 18.16 2.11 -11.66
N SER A 39 17.17 2.81 -12.19
CA SER A 39 17.18 4.27 -12.29
C SER A 39 15.91 4.85 -11.66
N TYR A 40 16.07 5.95 -10.94
CA TYR A 40 15.02 6.61 -10.17
C TYR A 40 14.97 8.10 -10.51
N THR A 41 13.81 8.59 -10.89
CA THR A 41 13.57 10.03 -11.06
C THR A 41 12.57 10.54 -10.04
N ARG A 42 12.68 11.82 -9.70
CA ARG A 42 11.82 12.50 -8.72
C ARG A 42 11.36 13.85 -9.21
N ILE A 43 10.23 14.29 -8.68
CA ILE A 43 9.71 15.64 -8.88
C ILE A 43 9.61 16.34 -7.53
N HIS A 44 9.78 17.67 -7.54
CA HIS A 44 9.64 18.52 -6.37
C HIS A 44 8.31 19.28 -6.45
N ARG A 45 7.57 19.31 -5.37
CA ARG A 45 6.28 20.02 -5.26
C ARG A 45 6.23 20.85 -3.97
N ASN A 46 5.79 22.09 -4.10
CA ASN A 46 5.56 22.93 -2.94
C ASN A 46 4.23 22.55 -2.29
N ALA A 47 4.29 22.05 -1.05
CA ALA A 47 3.14 21.58 -0.28
C ALA A 47 2.54 22.64 0.67
N GLY A 48 3.06 23.88 0.65
CA GLY A 48 2.63 24.96 1.57
C GLY A 48 3.46 24.99 2.86
N TYR A 49 3.72 23.85 3.47
CA TYR A 49 4.58 23.70 4.67
C TYR A 49 6.03 23.33 4.33
N GLY A 50 6.35 23.11 3.06
CA GLY A 50 7.68 22.71 2.58
C GLY A 50 7.64 22.12 1.18
N ILE A 51 8.78 21.57 0.75
CA ILE A 51 8.90 20.88 -0.54
C ILE A 51 8.75 19.38 -0.32
N GLN A 52 7.80 18.76 -1.01
CA GLN A 52 7.71 17.31 -1.12
C GLN A 52 8.56 16.82 -2.29
N VAL A 53 9.41 15.84 -2.04
CA VAL A 53 10.20 15.14 -3.06
C VAL A 53 9.53 13.80 -3.33
N LEU A 54 9.03 13.63 -4.54
CA LEU A 54 8.14 12.54 -4.90
C LEU A 54 8.75 11.68 -6.02
N PRO A 55 8.78 10.33 -5.90
CA PRO A 55 9.24 9.46 -6.98
C PRO A 55 8.29 9.60 -8.18
N SER A 56 8.85 9.78 -9.38
CA SER A 56 8.05 9.93 -10.61
C SER A 56 8.24 8.80 -11.61
N GLU A 57 9.44 8.22 -11.66
CA GLU A 57 9.73 7.06 -12.51
C GLU A 57 10.76 6.15 -11.84
N TYR A 58 10.56 4.86 -12.00
CA TYR A 58 11.54 3.81 -11.76
C TYR A 58 11.71 3.00 -13.04
N SER A 59 12.95 2.68 -13.43
CA SER A 59 13.19 1.74 -14.52
C SER A 59 14.28 0.74 -14.14
N HIS A 60 14.08 -0.52 -14.54
CA HIS A 60 15.03 -1.61 -14.42
C HIS A 60 15.46 -2.02 -15.82
N ARG A 61 16.77 -2.00 -16.08
CA ARG A 61 17.36 -2.27 -17.40
C ARG A 61 18.50 -3.26 -17.31
N MET A 62 18.71 -3.98 -18.39
CA MET A 62 19.95 -4.71 -18.63
C MET A 62 20.76 -3.93 -19.68
N THR A 63 22.00 -3.55 -19.33
CA THR A 63 22.90 -2.78 -20.19
C THR A 63 24.21 -3.54 -20.40
N GLY A 64 24.79 -3.45 -21.60
CA GLY A 64 26.07 -4.04 -21.99
C GLY A 64 26.69 -3.24 -23.12
N SER A 65 27.75 -3.74 -23.76
CA SER A 65 28.45 -3.03 -24.84
C SER A 65 27.51 -2.64 -25.98
N ASP A 66 26.55 -3.50 -26.34
CA ASP A 66 25.59 -3.30 -27.44
C ASP A 66 24.13 -3.52 -27.00
N LYS A 67 23.87 -3.50 -25.68
CA LYS A 67 22.57 -3.79 -25.11
C LYS A 67 22.08 -2.66 -24.22
N ASN A 68 20.82 -2.27 -24.39
CA ASN A 68 20.09 -1.40 -23.48
C ASN A 68 18.62 -1.85 -23.46
N ILE A 69 18.36 -2.93 -22.75
CA ILE A 69 17.06 -3.61 -22.75
C ILE A 69 16.28 -3.16 -21.51
N LEU A 70 15.12 -2.56 -21.73
CA LEU A 70 14.18 -2.29 -20.65
C LEU A 70 13.61 -3.64 -20.17
N LEU A 71 13.63 -3.89 -18.86
CA LEU A 71 13.02 -5.06 -18.22
C LEU A 71 11.71 -4.70 -17.56
N LYS A 72 11.67 -3.53 -16.90
CA LYS A 72 10.49 -3.01 -16.21
C LYS A 72 10.56 -1.48 -16.12
N ARG A 73 9.41 -0.82 -16.15
CA ARG A 73 9.27 0.60 -15.83
C ARG A 73 7.99 0.85 -15.05
N ASP A 74 8.07 1.66 -14.03
CA ASP A 74 6.93 2.16 -13.28
C ASP A 74 6.92 3.69 -13.35
N THR A 75 5.75 4.28 -13.54
CA THR A 75 5.57 5.74 -13.56
C THR A 75 4.50 6.14 -12.56
N VAL A 76 4.66 7.31 -11.93
CA VAL A 76 3.70 7.88 -10.99
C VAL A 76 3.43 9.34 -11.36
N SER A 77 2.19 9.68 -11.62
CA SER A 77 1.72 11.06 -11.66
C SER A 77 1.04 11.43 -10.32
N TYR A 78 0.95 12.72 -10.03
CA TYR A 78 0.43 13.21 -8.76
C TYR A 78 -0.67 14.24 -8.96
N SER A 79 -1.66 14.22 -8.09
CA SER A 79 -2.69 15.24 -7.93
C SER A 79 -2.61 15.89 -6.55
N VAL A 80 -3.34 17.00 -6.37
CA VAL A 80 -3.44 17.67 -5.08
C VAL A 80 -4.70 17.18 -4.36
N CYS A 81 -4.51 16.70 -3.14
CA CYS A 81 -5.56 16.44 -2.18
C CYS A 81 -5.63 17.61 -1.19
N GLN A 82 -6.83 18.13 -0.95
CA GLN A 82 -6.99 19.22 0.01
C GLN A 82 -6.87 18.70 1.44
N SER A 83 -6.00 19.32 2.23
CA SER A 83 -5.91 19.13 3.66
C SER A 83 -7.09 19.76 4.40
N ALA A 84 -7.34 19.34 5.65
CA ALA A 84 -8.22 20.03 6.58
C ALA A 84 -7.78 21.47 6.86
N ASN A 85 -6.48 21.76 6.75
CA ASN A 85 -5.92 23.11 6.77
C ASN A 85 -5.82 23.62 5.33
N ALA A 86 -6.52 24.70 4.99
CA ALA A 86 -6.62 25.23 3.63
C ALA A 86 -5.27 25.70 3.02
N SER A 87 -4.26 25.98 3.86
CA SER A 87 -2.91 26.34 3.42
C SER A 87 -2.07 25.14 3.00
N ASP A 88 -2.40 23.94 3.46
CA ASP A 88 -1.61 22.72 3.22
C ASP A 88 -2.14 21.95 2.02
N ARG A 89 -1.24 21.30 1.31
CA ARG A 89 -1.55 20.48 0.14
C ARG A 89 -0.86 19.13 0.28
N TRP A 90 -1.65 18.07 0.11
CA TRP A 90 -1.10 16.73 -0.04
C TRP A 90 -0.95 16.42 -1.51
N TYR A 91 0.28 16.19 -1.97
CA TYR A 91 0.49 15.60 -3.28
C TYR A 91 0.39 14.08 -3.12
N VAL A 92 -0.65 13.51 -3.69
CA VAL A 92 -0.96 12.08 -3.63
C VAL A 92 -0.83 11.47 -5.02
N PRO A 93 -0.48 10.19 -5.15
CA PRO A 93 -0.51 9.51 -6.44
C PRO A 93 -1.87 9.72 -7.12
N GLN A 94 -1.85 10.08 -8.39
CA GLN A 94 -3.03 10.16 -9.25
C GLN A 94 -3.13 8.91 -10.13
N VAL A 95 -2.03 8.57 -10.82
CA VAL A 95 -1.95 7.36 -11.63
C VAL A 95 -0.60 6.70 -11.37
N VAL A 96 -0.62 5.40 -11.12
CA VAL A 96 0.55 4.54 -11.06
C VAL A 96 0.44 3.52 -12.17
N THR A 97 1.41 3.51 -13.08
CA THR A 97 1.42 2.59 -14.24
C THR A 97 2.68 1.75 -14.23
N SER A 98 2.53 0.44 -14.34
CA SER A 98 3.62 -0.51 -14.53
C SER A 98 3.66 -1.02 -15.96
N PHE A 99 4.86 -1.03 -16.53
CA PHE A 99 5.13 -1.49 -17.90
C PHE A 99 6.09 -2.68 -17.85
N ASP A 100 5.92 -3.61 -18.79
CA ASP A 100 6.91 -4.65 -19.06
C ASP A 100 8.08 -4.15 -19.91
N GLY A 101 9.00 -5.07 -20.21
CA GLY A 101 10.17 -4.78 -21.03
C GLY A 101 9.87 -4.37 -22.48
N SER A 102 8.68 -4.66 -23.00
CA SER A 102 8.23 -4.22 -24.33
C SER A 102 7.58 -2.83 -24.31
N GLY A 103 7.39 -2.26 -23.12
CA GLY A 103 6.67 -0.99 -22.94
C GLY A 103 5.15 -1.14 -22.86
N LYS A 104 4.63 -2.38 -22.79
CA LYS A 104 3.21 -2.65 -22.65
C LYS A 104 2.79 -2.47 -21.19
N VAL A 105 1.63 -1.81 -20.97
CA VAL A 105 1.03 -1.66 -19.65
C VAL A 105 0.65 -3.03 -19.10
N GLN A 106 1.14 -3.35 -17.90
CA GLN A 106 0.82 -4.57 -17.15
C GLN A 106 -0.20 -4.31 -16.07
N ASN A 107 -0.10 -3.15 -15.41
CA ASN A 107 -1.00 -2.76 -14.34
C ASN A 107 -1.12 -1.23 -14.32
N MET A 108 -2.31 -0.74 -14.03
CA MET A 108 -2.58 0.67 -13.85
C MET A 108 -3.52 0.85 -12.65
N LYS A 109 -3.17 1.79 -11.78
CA LYS A 109 -4.00 2.21 -10.65
C LYS A 109 -4.25 3.69 -10.73
N GLU A 110 -5.52 4.07 -10.69
CA GLU A 110 -5.99 5.44 -10.68
C GLU A 110 -6.54 5.74 -9.28
N TYR A 111 -6.07 6.82 -8.64
CA TYR A 111 -6.50 7.28 -7.34
C TYR A 111 -7.44 8.47 -7.57
N LEU A 112 -8.75 8.21 -7.49
CA LEU A 112 -9.75 9.19 -7.91
C LEU A 112 -10.13 10.14 -6.77
N HIS A 113 -10.21 9.62 -5.55
CA HIS A 113 -10.61 10.37 -4.37
C HIS A 113 -9.65 10.17 -3.21
N CYS A 114 -9.53 11.18 -2.35
CA CYS A 114 -8.75 11.16 -1.11
C CYS A 114 -9.49 11.85 0.03
N ASP A 115 -9.11 11.56 1.27
CA ASP A 115 -9.58 12.26 2.45
C ASP A 115 -8.70 13.48 2.80
N VAL A 116 -9.06 14.20 3.86
CA VAL A 116 -8.33 15.40 4.32
C VAL A 116 -6.91 15.11 4.86
N TYR A 117 -6.57 13.85 5.07
CA TYR A 117 -5.25 13.39 5.50
C TYR A 117 -4.39 12.90 4.34
N GLY A 118 -4.93 12.91 3.11
CA GLY A 118 -4.26 12.42 1.90
C GLY A 118 -4.38 10.91 1.69
N ASN A 119 -5.20 10.21 2.47
CA ASN A 119 -5.43 8.79 2.26
C ASN A 119 -6.31 8.55 1.04
N PRO A 120 -6.03 7.55 0.19
CA PRO A 120 -6.88 7.21 -0.93
C PRO A 120 -8.22 6.65 -0.43
N THR A 121 -9.32 7.22 -0.93
CA THR A 121 -10.68 6.74 -0.62
C THR A 121 -11.32 6.04 -1.81
N GLU A 122 -10.82 6.22 -3.03
CA GLU A 122 -11.19 5.43 -4.20
C GLU A 122 -9.97 5.15 -5.07
N ILE A 123 -9.78 3.86 -5.38
CA ILE A 123 -8.77 3.39 -6.33
C ILE A 123 -9.47 2.60 -7.42
N VAL A 124 -9.12 2.86 -8.68
CA VAL A 124 -9.56 2.06 -9.83
C VAL A 124 -8.38 1.31 -10.39
N THR A 125 -8.51 -0.01 -10.53
CA THR A 125 -7.47 -0.87 -11.08
C THR A 125 -7.85 -1.28 -12.50
N ASN A 126 -6.92 -1.07 -13.44
CA ASN A 126 -7.07 -1.42 -14.85
C ASN A 126 -8.39 -0.91 -15.48
N HIS A 127 -8.77 0.32 -15.13
CA HIS A 127 -9.96 1.03 -15.60
C HIS A 127 -11.32 0.37 -15.28
N SER A 128 -11.38 -0.63 -14.43
CA SER A 128 -12.62 -1.39 -14.23
C SER A 128 -12.94 -1.78 -12.80
N GLU A 129 -11.96 -2.14 -11.99
CA GLU A 129 -12.19 -2.57 -10.61
C GLU A 129 -12.11 -1.38 -9.67
N HIS A 130 -13.26 -0.96 -9.13
CA HIS A 130 -13.35 0.06 -8.09
C HIS A 130 -13.14 -0.57 -6.71
N ILE A 131 -12.24 0.06 -5.94
CA ILE A 131 -11.95 -0.28 -4.55
C ILE A 131 -12.11 0.98 -3.74
N ILE A 132 -13.09 0.99 -2.84
CA ILE A 132 -13.33 2.09 -1.92
C ILE A 132 -12.75 1.75 -0.56
N TYR A 133 -11.99 2.67 0.02
CA TYR A 133 -11.49 2.60 1.38
C TYR A 133 -12.20 3.63 2.25
N LEU A 134 -12.75 3.16 3.35
CA LEU A 134 -13.28 4.02 4.40
C LEU A 134 -12.24 4.09 5.51
N TRP A 135 -11.79 5.28 5.82
CA TRP A 135 -10.81 5.53 6.86
C TRP A 135 -11.49 6.02 8.14
N GLY A 136 -10.94 5.68 9.29
CA GLY A 136 -11.39 6.13 10.59
C GLY A 136 -10.22 6.52 11.48
N TYR A 137 -10.49 6.77 12.76
CA TYR A 137 -9.46 7.09 13.77
C TYR A 137 -8.56 8.26 13.34
N TYR A 138 -9.17 9.35 12.86
CA TYR A 138 -8.46 10.50 12.28
C TYR A 138 -7.56 10.11 11.09
N GLY A 139 -8.07 9.28 10.19
CA GLY A 139 -7.37 8.85 9.00
C GLY A 139 -6.23 7.86 9.23
N LYS A 140 -6.07 7.33 10.46
CA LYS A 140 -4.94 6.45 10.79
C LYS A 140 -5.13 5.02 10.30
N HIS A 141 -6.38 4.55 10.25
CA HIS A 141 -6.69 3.15 9.94
C HIS A 141 -7.84 3.01 8.96
N PRO A 142 -7.73 2.15 7.93
CA PRO A 142 -8.88 1.77 7.10
C PRO A 142 -9.85 0.93 7.94
N VAL A 143 -11.10 1.36 8.04
CA VAL A 143 -12.16 0.66 8.80
C VAL A 143 -13.02 -0.22 7.91
N SER A 144 -12.97 0.01 6.58
CA SER A 144 -13.62 -0.87 5.60
C SER A 144 -12.93 -0.78 4.24
N GLN A 145 -12.97 -1.91 3.50
CA GLN A 145 -12.66 -1.99 2.09
C GLN A 145 -13.90 -2.49 1.35
N ILE A 146 -14.29 -1.80 0.28
CA ILE A 146 -15.49 -2.12 -0.50
C ILE A 146 -15.08 -2.29 -1.96
N LYS A 147 -15.40 -3.45 -2.54
CA LYS A 147 -15.22 -3.76 -3.95
C LYS A 147 -16.58 -3.88 -4.65
N ASN A 148 -16.59 -3.70 -5.96
CA ASN A 148 -17.78 -3.78 -6.80
C ASN A 148 -18.89 -2.78 -6.41
N ALA A 149 -18.50 -1.59 -6.00
CA ALA A 149 -19.37 -0.43 -5.81
C ALA A 149 -18.60 0.84 -6.20
N THR A 150 -19.31 1.85 -6.68
CA THR A 150 -18.77 3.16 -6.97
C THR A 150 -18.72 4.03 -5.71
N TYR A 151 -17.90 5.06 -5.72
CA TYR A 151 -17.81 6.06 -4.63
C TYR A 151 -19.18 6.69 -4.31
N SER A 152 -20.00 6.96 -5.35
CA SER A 152 -21.32 7.53 -5.21
C SER A 152 -22.32 6.57 -4.55
N GLU A 153 -22.29 5.28 -4.93
CA GLU A 153 -23.16 4.25 -4.31
C GLU A 153 -22.82 4.08 -2.83
N VAL A 154 -21.52 4.05 -2.49
CA VAL A 154 -21.09 3.98 -1.09
C VAL A 154 -21.50 5.22 -0.32
N GLY A 155 -21.33 6.42 -0.89
CA GLY A 155 -21.78 7.68 -0.28
C GLY A 155 -23.27 7.70 0.00
N SER A 156 -24.08 7.24 -0.95
CA SER A 156 -25.54 7.12 -0.80
C SER A 156 -25.91 6.14 0.31
N ALA A 157 -25.25 4.98 0.36
CA ALA A 157 -25.47 3.97 1.39
C ALA A 157 -25.04 4.43 2.79
N LEU A 158 -24.03 5.30 2.91
CA LEU A 158 -23.57 5.89 4.17
C LEU A 158 -24.43 7.09 4.59
N GLY A 159 -25.11 7.77 3.65
CA GLY A 159 -25.77 9.07 3.87
C GLY A 159 -24.78 10.24 4.02
N LYS A 160 -23.51 10.06 3.63
CA LYS A 160 -22.45 11.06 3.68
C LYS A 160 -21.28 10.70 2.75
N SER A 161 -20.38 11.66 2.52
CA SER A 161 -19.15 11.38 1.74
C SER A 161 -18.30 10.31 2.41
N PRO A 162 -17.83 9.28 1.68
CA PRO A 162 -16.88 8.28 2.18
C PRO A 162 -15.63 8.92 2.83
N ALA A 163 -15.09 9.97 2.23
CA ALA A 163 -13.91 10.68 2.76
C ALA A 163 -14.15 11.33 4.12
N SER A 164 -15.39 11.71 4.47
CA SER A 164 -15.70 12.36 5.74
C SER A 164 -15.56 11.46 6.97
N LEU A 165 -15.61 10.14 6.76
CA LEU A 165 -15.45 9.15 7.84
C LEU A 165 -14.07 9.19 8.49
N SER A 166 -13.05 9.60 7.75
CA SER A 166 -11.68 9.70 8.27
C SER A 166 -11.55 10.66 9.45
N GLN A 167 -12.45 11.63 9.59
CA GLN A 167 -12.46 12.60 10.69
C GLN A 167 -13.06 12.04 12.00
N ALA A 168 -13.66 10.84 11.95
CA ALA A 168 -14.22 10.21 13.14
C ALA A 168 -13.11 9.71 14.09
N TYR A 169 -13.32 9.95 15.39
CA TYR A 169 -12.41 9.46 16.44
C TYR A 169 -12.47 7.95 16.62
N SER A 170 -13.65 7.37 16.42
CA SER A 170 -13.95 5.96 16.70
C SER A 170 -14.75 5.34 15.55
N TYR A 171 -15.25 4.12 15.78
CA TYR A 171 -16.16 3.46 14.87
C TYR A 171 -17.40 4.32 14.60
N ASP A 172 -17.70 4.55 13.32
CA ASP A 172 -18.85 5.33 12.88
C ASP A 172 -20.08 4.43 12.73
N SER A 173 -21.19 4.79 13.37
CA SER A 173 -22.43 3.99 13.35
C SER A 173 -23.05 3.81 11.95
N SER A 174 -22.71 4.70 10.99
CA SER A 174 -23.16 4.55 9.60
C SER A 174 -22.61 3.31 8.90
N LEU A 175 -21.56 2.68 9.43
CA LEU A 175 -21.01 1.41 8.95
C LEU A 175 -21.90 0.22 9.29
N ALA A 176 -22.71 0.31 10.34
CA ALA A 176 -23.61 -0.78 10.74
C ALA A 176 -24.60 -1.10 9.59
N GLY A 177 -24.65 -2.37 9.18
CA GLY A 177 -25.53 -2.84 8.11
C GLY A 177 -25.15 -2.35 6.69
N LEU A 178 -23.93 -1.82 6.50
CA LEU A 178 -23.50 -1.31 5.17
C LEU A 178 -23.53 -2.39 4.09
N GLN A 179 -23.14 -3.65 4.41
CA GLN A 179 -23.21 -4.77 3.47
C GLN A 179 -24.65 -5.00 2.96
N ALA A 180 -25.66 -4.87 3.84
CA ALA A 180 -27.06 -5.04 3.44
C ALA A 180 -27.55 -3.90 2.53
N ARG A 181 -27.03 -2.68 2.69
CA ARG A 181 -27.35 -1.54 1.82
C ARG A 181 -26.59 -1.57 0.49
N LEU A 182 -25.54 -2.39 0.38
CA LEU A 182 -24.71 -2.60 -0.82
C LEU A 182 -24.70 -4.09 -1.21
N PRO A 183 -25.85 -4.68 -1.61
CA PRO A 183 -25.96 -6.14 -1.76
C PRO A 183 -25.11 -6.73 -2.91
N LYS A 184 -24.68 -5.91 -3.86
CA LYS A 184 -23.80 -6.31 -4.97
C LYS A 184 -22.32 -6.12 -4.67
N ALA A 185 -22.00 -5.35 -3.63
CA ALA A 185 -20.64 -5.07 -3.24
C ALA A 185 -20.07 -6.16 -2.33
N GLN A 186 -18.76 -6.23 -2.27
CA GLN A 186 -18.02 -7.02 -1.29
C GLN A 186 -17.47 -6.06 -0.23
N VAL A 187 -18.04 -6.08 0.96
CA VAL A 187 -17.65 -5.20 2.06
C VAL A 187 -16.86 -5.99 3.09
N THR A 188 -15.62 -5.59 3.32
CA THR A 188 -14.78 -6.09 4.40
C THR A 188 -14.67 -5.02 5.47
N PHE A 189 -14.82 -5.38 6.74
CA PHE A 189 -14.69 -4.47 7.87
C PHE A 189 -13.46 -4.83 8.72
N TYR A 190 -12.84 -3.80 9.29
CA TYR A 190 -11.69 -3.93 10.18
C TYR A 190 -11.93 -3.22 11.50
N THR A 191 -11.51 -3.84 12.60
CA THR A 191 -11.38 -3.19 13.91
C THR A 191 -9.95 -3.29 14.40
N TYR A 192 -9.57 -2.45 15.35
CA TYR A 192 -8.17 -2.31 15.76
C TYR A 192 -8.00 -2.39 17.26
N HIS A 193 -6.92 -3.04 17.69
CA HIS A 193 -6.39 -2.93 19.03
C HIS A 193 -5.62 -1.61 19.19
N PRO A 194 -5.81 -0.88 20.28
CA PRO A 194 -4.91 0.21 20.62
C PRO A 194 -3.46 -0.33 20.68
N TYR A 195 -2.54 0.30 19.96
CA TYR A 195 -1.10 0.02 19.98
C TYR A 195 -0.60 -1.32 19.40
N ALA A 196 -1.47 -2.16 18.84
CA ALA A 196 -1.02 -3.44 18.27
C ALA A 196 -1.29 -3.55 16.76
N GLY A 197 -2.54 -3.71 16.35
CA GLY A 197 -2.90 -3.91 14.95
C GLY A 197 -4.38 -4.21 14.78
N ILE A 198 -4.73 -4.92 13.72
CA ILE A 198 -6.11 -5.34 13.45
C ILE A 198 -6.56 -6.29 14.56
N SER A 199 -7.67 -5.99 15.24
CA SER A 199 -8.28 -6.89 16.23
C SER A 199 -9.27 -7.86 15.62
N SER A 200 -9.98 -7.42 14.55
CA SER A 200 -10.82 -8.31 13.75
C SER A 200 -10.96 -7.85 12.31
N GLU A 201 -11.20 -8.83 11.44
CA GLU A 201 -11.56 -8.65 10.04
C GLU A 201 -12.84 -9.44 9.77
N THR A 202 -13.90 -8.74 9.33
CA THR A 202 -15.15 -9.37 8.89
C THR A 202 -15.22 -9.36 7.38
N ALA A 203 -15.19 -10.53 6.77
CA ALA A 203 -15.25 -10.72 5.33
C ALA A 203 -16.68 -10.49 4.78
N PRO A 204 -16.86 -10.32 3.45
CA PRO A 204 -18.16 -10.11 2.82
C PRO A 204 -19.19 -11.23 3.07
N ASP A 205 -18.74 -12.45 3.36
CA ASP A 205 -19.58 -13.59 3.73
C ASP A 205 -20.02 -13.57 5.21
N GLY A 206 -19.66 -12.52 5.95
CA GLY A 206 -19.99 -12.32 7.35
C GLY A 206 -19.06 -13.06 8.33
N LYS A 207 -18.11 -13.86 7.84
CA LYS A 207 -17.17 -14.55 8.72
C LYS A 207 -16.14 -13.58 9.28
N THR A 208 -15.95 -13.64 10.59
CA THR A 208 -14.99 -12.77 11.29
C THR A 208 -13.77 -13.58 11.73
N THR A 209 -12.60 -13.08 11.35
CA THR A 209 -11.30 -13.53 11.86
C THR A 209 -10.83 -12.58 12.95
N TYR A 210 -10.44 -13.11 14.09
CA TYR A 210 -9.92 -12.38 15.24
C TYR A 210 -8.42 -12.54 15.34
N TYR A 211 -7.74 -11.53 15.88
CA TYR A 211 -6.28 -11.47 16.01
C TYR A 211 -5.91 -11.10 17.46
N ASP A 212 -5.16 -11.95 18.12
CA ASP A 212 -4.64 -11.73 19.46
C ASP A 212 -3.16 -11.41 19.42
N TYR A 213 -2.75 -10.47 20.28
CA TYR A 213 -1.38 -9.98 20.35
C TYR A 213 -0.83 -10.15 21.79
N ASP A 214 0.47 -10.30 21.90
CA ASP A 214 1.15 -10.28 23.21
C ASP A 214 1.32 -8.83 23.73
N ALA A 215 1.90 -8.70 24.92
CA ALA A 215 2.14 -7.40 25.54
C ALA A 215 3.14 -6.51 24.79
N LYS A 216 3.88 -7.06 23.83
CA LYS A 216 4.82 -6.34 22.95
C LYS A 216 4.17 -5.93 21.63
N GLY A 217 2.88 -6.29 21.40
CA GLY A 217 2.17 -6.04 20.16
C GLY A 217 2.50 -7.04 19.03
N TRP A 218 3.05 -8.21 19.34
CA TRP A 218 3.31 -9.25 18.36
C TRP A 218 2.09 -10.16 18.22
N LEU A 219 1.70 -10.48 16.97
CA LEU A 219 0.57 -11.35 16.69
C LEU A 219 0.89 -12.78 17.17
N ILE A 220 0.15 -13.26 18.17
CA ILE A 220 0.33 -14.61 18.72
C ILE A 220 -0.67 -15.62 18.17
N LYS A 221 -1.86 -15.16 17.78
CA LYS A 221 -2.91 -16.07 17.31
C LYS A 221 -3.87 -15.37 16.37
N SER A 222 -4.33 -16.07 15.33
CA SER A 222 -5.56 -15.74 14.61
C SER A 222 -6.55 -16.90 14.63
N TYR A 223 -7.84 -16.59 14.73
CA TYR A 223 -8.88 -17.62 14.87
C TYR A 223 -10.24 -17.11 14.38
N ARG A 224 -11.16 -18.04 14.17
CA ARG A 224 -12.59 -17.79 13.94
C ARG A 224 -13.40 -18.45 15.05
N THR A 225 -14.65 -17.98 15.21
CA THR A 225 -15.61 -18.68 16.06
C THR A 225 -16.41 -19.64 15.19
N GLY A 226 -16.29 -20.94 15.42
CA GLY A 226 -17.08 -21.96 14.74
C GLY A 226 -18.53 -21.98 15.21
N GLU A 227 -19.39 -22.75 14.50
CA GLU A 227 -20.83 -22.84 14.77
C GLU A 227 -21.16 -23.30 16.19
N ASN A 228 -20.27 -24.07 16.80
CA ASN A 228 -20.40 -24.55 18.19
C ASN A 228 -19.85 -23.56 19.25
N GLY A 229 -19.51 -22.33 18.85
CA GLY A 229 -18.91 -21.31 19.72
C GLY A 229 -17.44 -21.56 20.11
N LYS A 230 -16.81 -22.63 19.60
CA LYS A 230 -15.38 -22.90 19.84
C LYS A 230 -14.50 -22.13 18.88
N GLN A 231 -13.31 -21.76 19.35
CA GLN A 231 -12.30 -21.13 18.51
C GLN A 231 -11.69 -22.14 17.55
N GLU A 232 -11.72 -21.83 16.26
CA GLU A 232 -10.99 -22.53 15.22
C GLU A 232 -9.70 -21.75 14.96
N ILE A 233 -8.56 -22.28 15.40
CA ILE A 233 -7.25 -21.63 15.25
C ILE A 233 -6.84 -21.69 13.78
N LEU A 234 -6.59 -20.54 13.17
CA LEU A 234 -6.08 -20.41 11.81
C LEU A 234 -4.55 -20.34 11.78
N GLN A 235 -3.97 -19.64 12.76
CA GLN A 235 -2.53 -19.44 12.88
C GLN A 235 -2.15 -19.32 14.36
N LEU A 236 -1.01 -19.89 14.71
CA LEU A 236 -0.37 -19.73 16.01
C LEU A 236 1.11 -19.39 15.79
N ASN A 237 1.57 -18.31 16.41
CA ASN A 237 2.95 -17.84 16.31
C ASN A 237 3.63 -17.95 17.68
N ASN A 238 4.80 -18.57 17.71
CA ASN A 238 5.67 -18.62 18.89
C ASN A 238 6.96 -17.85 18.56
N TYR A 239 7.26 -16.81 19.35
CA TYR A 239 8.46 -16.02 19.18
C TYR A 239 9.50 -16.41 20.22
N HIS A 240 10.68 -16.83 19.76
CA HIS A 240 11.85 -17.07 20.63
C HIS A 240 12.75 -15.84 20.59
N ILE A 241 12.91 -15.18 21.73
CA ILE A 241 13.87 -14.10 21.88
C ILE A 241 15.20 -14.75 22.29
N ILE A 242 16.19 -14.66 21.44
CA ILE A 242 17.57 -14.98 21.81
C ILE A 242 18.05 -13.76 22.61
N ASN A 243 18.15 -13.89 23.93
CA ASN A 243 18.84 -12.91 24.77
C ASN A 243 20.34 -13.14 24.52
N GLU A 244 20.98 -12.22 23.83
CA GLU A 244 22.45 -12.11 23.77
C GLU A 244 23.02 -11.58 25.10
#